data_81aedfbfd3873d55e5c15744f21f920b
#
_entry.id   81aedfbfd3873d55e5c15744f21f920b
#
_cell.length_a   1.000
_cell.length_b   1.000
_cell.length_c   1.000
_cell.angle_alpha   90.00
_cell.angle_beta   90.00
_cell.angle_gamma   90.00
#
_symmetry.space_group_name_H-M   'P 1'
#
loop_
_entity.id
_entity.type
_entity.pdbx_description
1 polymer ?
#
loop_
_entity_poly.entity_id
_entity_poly.type
_entity_poly.pdbx_seq_one_letter_code
_entity_poly.pdbx_strand_id
1 'polypeptide(L)'
;FVQKYYIEGFGLDPRKGLFINSDEIPLADGLTYNEVFADGIIDLGLRYREPKSRAEEIQQRSIFMIDNWCAQYEENVRNLGGIGFYLGGIGPDGHIAFNTKGSDPHSTTRLTHTNFETQAAAAGDLGGIEISRKKPVITIGLDTIAYNHNATAIIFAAGEASSQVVADALEKTPCNLYPASVLSRLPNARFYITTGAASGLRESIYNYYTATPWNQEKTDRAIIDCLYNIN
;
A
#
# COMPACT_ATOMS: atom_id res chain seq x y z
N PHE A 1 -16.52 -3.18 8.67
CA PHE A 1 -15.98 -1.89 9.11
C PHE A 1 -16.47 -0.76 8.19
N VAL A 2 -16.17 -0.77 6.89
CA VAL A 2 -16.53 0.30 5.94
C VAL A 2 -18.04 0.52 5.89
N GLN A 3 -18.84 -0.55 5.81
CA GLN A 3 -20.30 -0.46 5.82
C GLN A 3 -20.79 0.35 7.03
N LYS A 4 -20.36 -0.02 8.24
CA LYS A 4 -20.83 0.58 9.49
C LYS A 4 -20.35 2.02 9.68
N TYR A 5 -19.05 2.26 9.47
CA TYR A 5 -18.45 3.54 9.86
C TYR A 5 -18.46 4.60 8.75
N TYR A 6 -18.44 4.16 7.48
CA TYR A 6 -18.43 5.10 6.37
C TYR A 6 -19.80 5.18 5.69
N ILE A 7 -20.37 4.07 5.26
CA ILE A 7 -21.65 4.10 4.53
C ILE A 7 -22.76 4.58 5.46
N GLU A 8 -22.99 3.86 6.55
CA GLU A 8 -24.05 4.20 7.53
C GLU A 8 -23.69 5.47 8.31
N GLY A 9 -22.43 5.60 8.74
CA GLY A 9 -21.97 6.74 9.55
C GLY A 9 -22.06 8.09 8.84
N PHE A 10 -21.86 8.13 7.53
CA PHE A 10 -22.00 9.33 6.71
C PHE A 10 -23.30 9.40 5.91
N GLY A 11 -24.19 8.42 6.08
CA GLY A 11 -25.47 8.39 5.34
C GLY A 11 -25.29 8.23 3.83
N LEU A 12 -24.24 7.50 3.39
CA LEU A 12 -23.98 7.28 1.98
C LEU A 12 -24.92 6.21 1.42
N ASP A 13 -25.20 6.28 0.12
CA ASP A 13 -25.99 5.26 -0.58
C ASP A 13 -25.17 3.96 -0.70
N PRO A 14 -25.54 2.85 -0.03
CA PRO A 14 -24.78 1.59 -0.07
C PRO A 14 -24.69 1.00 -1.48
N ARG A 15 -25.63 1.31 -2.38
CA ARG A 15 -25.60 0.85 -3.78
C ARG A 15 -24.47 1.48 -4.61
N LYS A 16 -23.86 2.56 -4.10
CA LYS A 16 -22.72 3.22 -4.71
C LYS A 16 -21.38 2.73 -4.14
N GLY A 17 -21.40 1.80 -3.18
CA GLY A 17 -20.19 1.19 -2.63
C GLY A 17 -19.59 0.21 -3.65
N LEU A 18 -18.34 0.43 -4.03
CA LEU A 18 -17.54 -0.50 -4.83
C LEU A 18 -16.48 -1.13 -3.92
N PHE A 19 -16.83 -2.26 -3.31
CA PHE A 19 -15.98 -2.91 -2.31
C PHE A 19 -15.07 -3.97 -2.92
N ILE A 20 -13.87 -4.13 -2.37
CA ILE A 20 -13.06 -5.32 -2.58
C ILE A 20 -13.45 -6.32 -1.49
N ASN A 21 -14.44 -7.18 -1.81
CA ASN A 21 -14.89 -8.25 -0.93
C ASN A 21 -14.37 -9.59 -1.47
N SER A 22 -13.37 -10.15 -0.80
CA SER A 22 -12.73 -11.41 -1.22
C SER A 22 -13.70 -12.60 -1.25
N ASP A 23 -14.73 -12.60 -0.40
CA ASP A 23 -15.70 -13.69 -0.31
C ASP A 23 -16.67 -13.74 -1.50
N GLU A 24 -16.78 -12.63 -2.24
CA GLU A 24 -17.64 -12.51 -3.43
C GLU A 24 -16.89 -12.81 -4.73
N ILE A 25 -15.56 -13.03 -4.66
CA ILE A 25 -14.76 -13.31 -5.85
C ILE A 25 -14.97 -14.78 -6.25
N PRO A 26 -15.46 -15.07 -7.47
CA PRO A 26 -15.68 -16.42 -7.91
C PRO A 26 -14.34 -17.18 -8.06
N LEU A 27 -14.34 -18.44 -7.66
CA LEU A 27 -13.22 -19.36 -7.84
C LEU A 27 -13.60 -20.51 -8.78
N ALA A 28 -12.60 -21.24 -9.26
CA ALA A 28 -12.79 -22.35 -10.19
C ALA A 28 -13.78 -23.37 -9.64
N ASP A 29 -14.60 -23.89 -10.53
CA ASP A 29 -15.60 -24.94 -10.29
C ASP A 29 -16.65 -24.59 -9.18
N GLY A 30 -16.77 -23.28 -8.81
CA GLY A 30 -17.65 -22.80 -7.77
C GLY A 30 -17.20 -23.18 -6.35
N LEU A 31 -15.94 -23.54 -6.19
CA LEU A 31 -15.35 -23.92 -4.92
C LEU A 31 -15.11 -22.70 -4.02
N THR A 32 -15.10 -22.94 -2.72
CA THR A 32 -14.74 -21.94 -1.72
C THR A 32 -13.23 -21.76 -1.61
N TYR A 33 -12.81 -20.67 -1.00
CA TYR A 33 -11.39 -20.38 -0.76
C TYR A 33 -10.68 -21.55 -0.03
N ASN A 34 -11.29 -22.09 1.01
CA ASN A 34 -10.69 -23.17 1.80
C ASN A 34 -10.62 -24.50 1.04
N GLU A 35 -11.50 -24.72 0.06
CA GLU A 35 -11.44 -25.92 -0.78
C GLU A 35 -10.35 -25.80 -1.86
N VAL A 36 -10.13 -24.61 -2.40
CA VAL A 36 -9.10 -24.36 -3.41
C VAL A 36 -7.71 -24.25 -2.77
N PHE A 37 -7.61 -23.53 -1.65
CA PHE A 37 -6.35 -23.23 -0.96
C PHE A 37 -6.37 -23.78 0.46
N ALA A 38 -6.45 -25.11 0.56
CA ALA A 38 -6.65 -25.83 1.83
C ALA A 38 -5.60 -25.45 2.91
N ASP A 39 -4.36 -25.17 2.51
CA ASP A 39 -3.29 -24.75 3.42
C ASP A 39 -3.29 -23.23 3.67
N GLY A 40 -4.25 -22.51 3.12
CA GLY A 40 -4.30 -21.04 3.15
C GLY A 40 -3.17 -20.36 2.38
N ILE A 41 -2.42 -21.12 1.57
CA ILE A 41 -1.29 -20.61 0.76
C ILE A 41 -1.75 -20.44 -0.68
N ILE A 42 -1.50 -19.27 -1.25
CA ILE A 42 -1.67 -19.03 -2.69
C ILE A 42 -0.28 -18.90 -3.33
N ASP A 43 0.08 -19.86 -4.16
CA ASP A 43 1.30 -19.79 -4.97
C ASP A 43 1.06 -18.96 -6.23
N LEU A 44 1.43 -17.67 -6.20
CA LEU A 44 1.31 -16.80 -7.38
C LEU A 44 2.27 -17.19 -8.52
N GLY A 45 3.24 -18.07 -8.28
CA GLY A 45 4.09 -18.65 -9.32
C GLY A 45 3.31 -19.49 -10.33
N LEU A 46 2.11 -19.96 -9.96
CA LEU A 46 1.20 -20.66 -10.86
C LEU A 46 0.73 -19.82 -12.06
N ARG A 47 0.87 -18.50 -12.02
CA ARG A 47 0.63 -17.63 -13.19
C ARG A 47 1.59 -17.91 -14.35
N TYR A 48 2.79 -18.42 -14.05
CA TYR A 48 3.94 -18.45 -14.97
C TYR A 48 4.50 -19.84 -15.18
N ARG A 49 3.93 -20.87 -14.55
CA ARG A 49 4.36 -22.25 -14.69
C ARG A 49 3.18 -23.19 -14.89
N GLU A 50 3.45 -24.34 -15.54
CA GLU A 50 2.47 -25.40 -15.67
C GLU A 50 2.12 -26.03 -14.30
N PRO A 51 0.84 -26.34 -14.05
CA PRO A 51 0.41 -27.05 -12.86
C PRO A 51 0.92 -28.50 -12.89
N LYS A 52 1.37 -28.98 -11.74
CA LYS A 52 1.91 -30.35 -11.59
C LYS A 52 0.88 -31.36 -11.07
N SER A 53 -0.29 -30.89 -10.68
CA SER A 53 -1.35 -31.71 -10.13
C SER A 53 -2.73 -31.12 -10.44
N ARG A 54 -3.78 -31.91 -10.27
CA ARG A 54 -5.17 -31.44 -10.39
C ARG A 54 -5.49 -30.33 -9.41
N ALA A 55 -4.93 -30.39 -8.21
CA ALA A 55 -5.10 -29.31 -7.20
C ALA A 55 -4.45 -28.00 -7.70
N GLU A 56 -3.22 -28.04 -8.19
CA GLU A 56 -2.55 -26.85 -8.76
C GLU A 56 -3.29 -26.31 -9.99
N GLU A 57 -3.88 -27.16 -10.82
CA GLU A 57 -4.71 -26.73 -11.95
C GLU A 57 -5.93 -25.91 -11.49
N ILE A 58 -6.63 -26.38 -10.45
CA ILE A 58 -7.76 -25.66 -9.86
C ILE A 58 -7.30 -24.35 -9.22
N GLN A 59 -6.17 -24.35 -8.53
CA GLN A 59 -5.56 -23.14 -7.94
C GLN A 59 -5.18 -22.14 -9.03
N GLN A 60 -4.52 -22.56 -10.10
CA GLN A 60 -4.15 -21.71 -11.21
C GLN A 60 -5.36 -21.06 -11.87
N ARG A 61 -6.41 -21.84 -12.16
CA ARG A 61 -7.66 -21.29 -12.73
C ARG A 61 -8.31 -20.30 -11.77
N SER A 62 -8.30 -20.58 -10.47
CA SER A 62 -8.84 -19.67 -9.46
C SER A 62 -8.03 -18.37 -9.39
N ILE A 63 -6.69 -18.42 -9.48
CA ILE A 63 -5.84 -17.23 -9.53
C ILE A 63 -6.19 -16.40 -10.76
N PHE A 64 -6.35 -17.00 -11.95
CA PHE A 64 -6.77 -16.26 -13.14
C PHE A 64 -8.18 -15.67 -13.03
N MET A 65 -9.10 -16.33 -12.34
CA MET A 65 -10.42 -15.75 -12.07
C MET A 65 -10.32 -14.53 -11.15
N ILE A 66 -9.47 -14.58 -10.11
CA ILE A 66 -9.19 -13.43 -9.25
C ILE A 66 -8.54 -12.28 -10.05
N ASP A 67 -7.60 -12.60 -10.94
CA ASP A 67 -6.95 -11.59 -11.79
C ASP A 67 -7.95 -10.93 -12.75
N ASN A 68 -8.86 -11.69 -13.33
CA ASN A 68 -9.95 -11.16 -14.16
C ASN A 68 -10.90 -10.28 -13.35
N TRP A 69 -11.24 -10.69 -12.14
CA TRP A 69 -12.04 -9.88 -11.24
C TRP A 69 -11.35 -8.55 -10.90
N CYS A 70 -10.04 -8.59 -10.62
CA CYS A 70 -9.25 -7.37 -10.38
C CYS A 70 -9.25 -6.44 -11.60
N ALA A 71 -9.14 -6.99 -12.80
CA ALA A 71 -9.20 -6.22 -14.04
C ALA A 71 -10.58 -5.57 -14.23
N GLN A 72 -11.66 -6.31 -13.96
CA GLN A 72 -13.02 -5.77 -14.02
C GLN A 72 -13.28 -4.70 -12.96
N TYR A 73 -12.74 -4.90 -11.74
CA TYR A 73 -12.81 -3.89 -10.69
C TYR A 73 -12.09 -2.59 -11.11
N GLU A 74 -10.89 -2.72 -11.68
CA GLU A 74 -10.13 -1.58 -12.22
C GLU A 74 -10.90 -0.85 -13.31
N GLU A 75 -11.51 -1.60 -14.25
CA GLU A 75 -12.35 -1.03 -15.31
C GLU A 75 -13.54 -0.24 -14.73
N ASN A 76 -14.20 -0.79 -13.72
CA ASN A 76 -15.31 -0.12 -13.05
C ASN A 76 -14.85 1.20 -12.39
N VAL A 77 -13.69 1.21 -11.73
CA VAL A 77 -13.12 2.43 -11.16
C VAL A 77 -12.83 3.46 -12.25
N ARG A 78 -12.24 3.05 -13.37
CA ARG A 78 -11.91 3.95 -14.50
C ARG A 78 -13.14 4.48 -15.19
N ASN A 79 -14.19 3.68 -15.34
CA ASN A 79 -15.48 4.09 -15.92
C ASN A 79 -16.19 5.15 -15.04
N LEU A 80 -15.91 5.18 -13.75
CA LEU A 80 -16.35 6.25 -12.84
C LEU A 80 -15.50 7.52 -12.92
N GLY A 81 -14.47 7.55 -13.78
CA GLY A 81 -13.53 8.66 -13.93
C GLY A 81 -12.28 8.52 -13.04
N GLY A 82 -12.03 7.36 -12.46
CA GLY A 82 -10.96 7.10 -11.51
C GLY A 82 -11.26 7.60 -10.10
N ILE A 83 -10.29 7.49 -9.23
CA ILE A 83 -10.39 7.95 -7.83
C ILE A 83 -10.32 9.48 -7.80
N GLY A 84 -11.38 10.15 -7.36
CA GLY A 84 -11.41 11.61 -7.18
C GLY A 84 -10.88 12.07 -5.82
N PHE A 85 -11.00 11.21 -4.81
CA PHE A 85 -10.49 11.47 -3.46
C PHE A 85 -9.86 10.19 -2.88
N TYR A 86 -8.60 10.28 -2.49
CA TYR A 86 -7.87 9.20 -1.84
C TYR A 86 -7.49 9.60 -0.42
N LEU A 87 -7.84 8.77 0.55
CA LEU A 87 -7.48 8.94 1.95
C LEU A 87 -6.71 7.72 2.42
N GLY A 88 -5.50 7.90 2.93
CA GLY A 88 -4.68 6.78 3.36
C GLY A 88 -3.56 7.16 4.32
N GLY A 89 -2.82 6.16 4.73
CA GLY A 89 -1.57 6.27 5.47
C GLY A 89 -0.39 5.87 4.60
N ILE A 90 0.81 6.08 5.13
CA ILE A 90 2.05 5.54 4.57
C ILE A 90 2.58 4.45 5.51
N GLY A 91 2.90 3.30 4.97
CA GLY A 91 3.43 2.19 5.75
C GLY A 91 4.92 2.32 6.09
N PRO A 92 5.45 1.42 6.93
CA PRO A 92 6.82 1.51 7.45
C PRO A 92 7.91 1.38 6.36
N ASP A 93 7.60 0.81 5.21
CA ASP A 93 8.47 0.69 4.03
C ASP A 93 8.13 1.69 2.92
N GLY A 94 7.26 2.67 3.20
CA GLY A 94 6.83 3.68 2.24
C GLY A 94 5.70 3.24 1.32
N HIS A 95 5.02 2.12 1.61
CA HIS A 95 3.87 1.67 0.81
C HIS A 95 2.64 2.57 1.03
N ILE A 96 1.82 2.65 0.00
CA ILE A 96 0.45 3.17 0.05
C ILE A 96 -0.52 2.10 -0.47
N ALA A 97 -1.69 1.95 0.16
CA ALA A 97 -2.48 0.71 0.10
C ALA A 97 -1.54 -0.48 0.41
N PHE A 98 -1.52 -1.55 -0.37
CA PHE A 98 -0.52 -2.62 -0.25
C PHE A 98 0.50 -2.62 -1.41
N ASN A 99 0.80 -1.44 -1.95
CA ASN A 99 1.86 -1.28 -2.94
C ASN A 99 3.21 -1.09 -2.24
N THR A 100 3.88 -2.20 -1.94
CA THR A 100 5.17 -2.26 -1.25
C THR A 100 6.33 -1.91 -2.18
N LYS A 101 7.55 -1.74 -1.64
CA LYS A 101 8.77 -1.54 -2.44
C LYS A 101 8.86 -2.55 -3.58
N GLY A 102 9.20 -2.07 -4.77
CA GLY A 102 9.23 -2.84 -6.00
C GLY A 102 7.92 -2.81 -6.81
N SER A 103 6.83 -2.27 -6.25
CA SER A 103 5.58 -2.11 -7.00
C SER A 103 5.76 -1.17 -8.18
N ASP A 104 5.30 -1.63 -9.36
CA ASP A 104 5.33 -0.82 -10.58
C ASP A 104 4.46 0.43 -10.40
N PRO A 105 4.98 1.64 -10.70
CA PRO A 105 4.21 2.89 -10.66
C PRO A 105 2.98 2.91 -11.57
N HIS A 106 2.93 2.01 -12.56
CA HIS A 106 1.79 1.82 -13.47
C HIS A 106 0.90 0.63 -13.09
N SER A 107 1.13 0.03 -11.91
CA SER A 107 0.31 -1.08 -11.46
C SER A 107 -1.14 -0.68 -11.23
N THR A 108 -2.04 -1.59 -11.59
CA THR A 108 -3.48 -1.50 -11.37
C THR A 108 -3.93 -2.40 -10.22
N THR A 109 -5.23 -2.47 -9.98
CA THR A 109 -5.80 -3.37 -8.97
C THR A 109 -5.37 -4.81 -9.26
N ARG A 110 -4.83 -5.50 -8.23
CA ARG A 110 -4.24 -6.83 -8.42
C ARG A 110 -4.14 -7.66 -7.14
N LEU A 111 -4.10 -8.97 -7.32
CA LEU A 111 -3.66 -9.92 -6.29
C LEU A 111 -2.13 -9.93 -6.22
N THR A 112 -1.55 -9.67 -5.05
CA THR A 112 -0.10 -9.58 -4.84
C THR A 112 0.31 -10.07 -3.46
N HIS A 113 1.58 -10.45 -3.29
CA HIS A 113 2.18 -10.62 -1.98
C HIS A 113 2.59 -9.28 -1.39
N THR A 114 2.59 -9.21 -0.07
CA THR A 114 3.20 -8.11 0.68
C THR A 114 4.61 -8.48 1.11
N ASN A 115 5.45 -7.48 1.45
CA ASN A 115 6.76 -7.71 2.02
C ASN A 115 6.69 -8.01 3.53
N PHE A 116 7.83 -8.40 4.11
CA PHE A 116 7.90 -8.81 5.51
C PHE A 116 7.48 -7.69 6.46
N GLU A 117 7.88 -6.47 6.21
CA GLU A 117 7.56 -5.29 7.03
C GLU A 117 6.04 -5.06 7.11
N THR A 118 5.38 -5.14 5.97
CA THR A 118 3.91 -5.02 5.88
C THR A 118 3.22 -6.21 6.55
N GLN A 119 3.74 -7.42 6.36
CA GLN A 119 3.20 -8.63 7.00
C GLN A 119 3.32 -8.54 8.52
N ALA A 120 4.45 -8.02 9.03
CA ALA A 120 4.66 -7.81 10.45
C ALA A 120 3.72 -6.73 11.01
N ALA A 121 3.54 -5.62 10.31
CA ALA A 121 2.63 -4.55 10.71
C ALA A 121 1.17 -5.01 10.73
N ALA A 122 0.75 -5.83 9.76
CA ALA A 122 -0.62 -6.34 9.64
C ALA A 122 -0.86 -7.62 10.46
N ALA A 123 0.15 -8.18 11.12
CA ALA A 123 0.05 -9.47 11.81
C ALA A 123 -1.04 -9.49 12.89
N GLY A 124 -1.21 -8.38 13.63
CA GLY A 124 -2.26 -8.25 14.65
C GLY A 124 -3.67 -8.38 14.06
N ASP A 125 -3.91 -7.77 12.92
CA ASP A 125 -5.22 -7.76 12.26
C ASP A 125 -5.50 -9.05 11.49
N LEU A 126 -4.46 -9.73 11.02
CA LEU A 126 -4.56 -10.93 10.18
C LEU A 126 -4.49 -12.25 10.96
N GLY A 127 -4.37 -12.22 12.28
CA GLY A 127 -4.35 -13.41 13.14
C GLY A 127 -2.96 -14.01 13.37
N GLY A 128 -1.91 -13.23 13.23
CA GLY A 128 -0.52 -13.58 13.52
C GLY A 128 0.40 -13.56 12.31
N ILE A 129 1.71 -13.46 12.57
CA ILE A 129 2.74 -13.33 11.52
C ILE A 129 2.78 -14.55 10.58
N GLU A 130 2.59 -15.75 11.10
CA GLU A 130 2.62 -16.97 10.29
C GLU A 130 1.45 -17.06 9.31
N ILE A 131 0.30 -16.48 9.67
CA ILE A 131 -0.85 -16.36 8.78
C ILE A 131 -0.63 -15.25 7.78
N SER A 132 -0.18 -14.08 8.23
CA SER A 132 0.10 -12.91 7.40
C SER A 132 1.10 -13.21 6.27
N ARG A 133 2.14 -14.00 6.55
CA ARG A 133 3.18 -14.39 5.58
C ARG A 133 2.67 -15.25 4.42
N LYS A 134 1.56 -15.97 4.61
CA LYS A 134 1.02 -16.92 3.64
C LYS A 134 -0.10 -16.33 2.79
N LYS A 135 -0.71 -15.23 3.25
CA LYS A 135 -1.85 -14.61 2.59
C LYS A 135 -1.42 -13.50 1.65
N PRO A 136 -1.68 -13.61 0.35
CA PRO A 136 -1.63 -12.47 -0.55
C PRO A 136 -2.80 -11.54 -0.28
N VAL A 137 -2.73 -10.34 -0.84
CA VAL A 137 -3.76 -9.31 -0.73
C VAL A 137 -4.22 -8.86 -2.10
N ILE A 138 -5.47 -8.43 -2.21
CA ILE A 138 -5.94 -7.65 -3.33
C ILE A 138 -5.78 -6.19 -2.96
N THR A 139 -5.09 -5.44 -3.79
CA THR A 139 -4.83 -4.02 -3.58
C THR A 139 -5.13 -3.20 -4.83
N ILE A 140 -5.67 -2.01 -4.64
CA ILE A 140 -5.66 -1.01 -5.72
C ILE A 140 -4.21 -0.66 -6.04
N GLY A 141 -3.93 -0.45 -7.32
CA GLY A 141 -2.57 -0.17 -7.80
C GLY A 141 -2.16 1.30 -7.63
N LEU A 142 -0.89 1.56 -7.88
CA LEU A 142 -0.36 2.93 -7.84
C LEU A 142 -0.96 3.80 -8.96
N ASP A 143 -1.15 3.22 -10.15
CA ASP A 143 -1.81 3.91 -11.25
C ASP A 143 -3.32 4.05 -11.04
N THR A 144 -3.96 3.11 -10.33
CA THR A 144 -5.36 3.25 -9.93
C THR A 144 -5.56 4.51 -9.08
N ILE A 145 -4.63 4.77 -8.13
CA ILE A 145 -4.67 5.95 -7.26
C ILE A 145 -4.38 7.23 -8.05
N ALA A 146 -3.41 7.19 -8.97
CA ALA A 146 -2.92 8.36 -9.67
C ALA A 146 -3.53 8.57 -11.08
N TYR A 147 -4.46 7.71 -11.50
CA TYR A 147 -5.09 7.75 -12.83
C TYR A 147 -5.81 9.07 -13.09
N ASN A 148 -6.60 9.53 -12.14
CA ASN A 148 -7.27 10.83 -12.24
C ASN A 148 -6.34 11.93 -11.74
N HIS A 149 -5.74 12.68 -12.64
CA HIS A 149 -4.82 13.78 -12.31
C HIS A 149 -5.44 14.91 -11.49
N ASN A 150 -6.77 15.01 -11.45
CA ASN A 150 -7.49 15.98 -10.61
C ASN A 150 -7.82 15.43 -9.21
N ALA A 151 -7.39 14.21 -8.91
CA ALA A 151 -7.64 13.61 -7.60
C ALA A 151 -7.01 14.42 -6.48
N THR A 152 -7.74 14.51 -5.37
CA THR A 152 -7.19 14.97 -4.09
C THR A 152 -6.73 13.75 -3.30
N ALA A 153 -5.46 13.68 -2.95
CA ALA A 153 -4.91 12.62 -2.10
C ALA A 153 -4.51 13.20 -0.75
N ILE A 154 -5.00 12.59 0.33
CA ILE A 154 -4.64 12.94 1.70
C ILE A 154 -3.96 11.74 2.34
N ILE A 155 -2.72 11.96 2.79
CA ILE A 155 -1.90 10.96 3.46
C ILE A 155 -1.62 11.43 4.89
N PHE A 156 -1.85 10.53 5.85
CA PHE A 156 -1.46 10.73 7.22
C PHE A 156 -0.21 9.93 7.57
N ALA A 157 0.73 10.57 8.25
CA ALA A 157 1.88 9.89 8.84
C ALA A 157 2.18 10.47 10.23
N ALA A 158 2.51 9.60 11.18
CA ALA A 158 2.77 9.98 12.55
C ALA A 158 3.98 9.23 13.11
N GLY A 159 4.67 9.91 14.03
CA GLY A 159 5.82 9.36 14.74
C GLY A 159 7.13 9.44 13.95
N GLU A 160 8.23 9.46 14.67
CA GLU A 160 9.59 9.59 14.11
C GLU A 160 9.99 8.37 13.26
N ALA A 161 9.45 7.18 13.56
CA ALA A 161 9.65 5.98 12.76
C ALA A 161 9.22 6.12 11.30
N SER A 162 8.29 7.05 11.00
CA SER A 162 7.84 7.35 9.64
C SER A 162 8.66 8.41 8.92
N SER A 163 9.64 9.04 9.59
CA SER A 163 10.34 10.22 9.05
C SER A 163 11.08 9.95 7.75
N GLN A 164 11.79 8.82 7.67
CA GLN A 164 12.54 8.46 6.46
C GLN A 164 11.62 8.19 5.28
N VAL A 165 10.55 7.42 5.46
CA VAL A 165 9.62 7.08 4.36
C VAL A 165 8.83 8.31 3.89
N VAL A 166 8.56 9.26 4.78
CA VAL A 166 7.95 10.56 4.43
C VAL A 166 8.92 11.39 3.60
N ALA A 167 10.19 11.50 4.02
CA ALA A 167 11.23 12.21 3.27
C ALA A 167 11.47 11.57 1.88
N ASP A 168 11.54 10.25 1.81
CA ASP A 168 11.68 9.52 0.55
C ASP A 168 10.50 9.75 -0.40
N ALA A 169 9.26 9.77 0.14
CA ALA A 169 8.07 10.01 -0.66
C ALA A 169 7.98 11.44 -1.22
N LEU A 170 8.47 12.45 -0.47
CA LEU A 170 8.32 13.86 -0.81
C LEU A 170 9.54 14.44 -1.54
N GLU A 171 10.75 13.95 -1.26
CA GLU A 171 11.98 14.58 -1.72
C GLU A 171 12.79 13.76 -2.74
N LYS A 172 12.50 12.44 -2.86
CA LYS A 172 13.18 11.59 -3.85
C LYS A 172 12.46 11.61 -5.19
N THR A 173 13.21 11.34 -6.25
CA THR A 173 12.64 11.13 -7.57
C THR A 173 11.69 9.92 -7.54
N PRO A 174 10.47 10.04 -8.08
CA PRO A 174 9.51 8.95 -8.10
C PRO A 174 10.06 7.70 -8.77
N CYS A 175 10.01 6.59 -8.05
CA CYS A 175 10.40 5.28 -8.57
C CYS A 175 9.76 4.15 -7.74
N ASN A 176 9.96 2.91 -8.15
CA ASN A 176 9.41 1.73 -7.47
C ASN A 176 10.02 1.45 -6.08
N LEU A 177 11.15 2.06 -5.74
CA LEU A 177 11.72 1.97 -4.39
C LEU A 177 10.96 2.83 -3.37
N TYR A 178 10.23 3.83 -3.83
CA TYR A 178 9.47 4.77 -3.02
C TYR A 178 8.00 4.82 -3.50
N PRO A 179 7.18 3.79 -3.22
CA PRO A 179 5.84 3.68 -3.80
C PRO A 179 4.96 4.93 -3.57
N ALA A 180 5.01 5.52 -2.37
CA ALA A 180 4.26 6.73 -2.04
C ALA A 180 4.67 7.95 -2.88
N SER A 181 5.84 7.93 -3.52
CA SER A 181 6.30 9.01 -4.40
C SER A 181 5.43 9.18 -5.66
N VAL A 182 4.61 8.18 -6.02
CA VAL A 182 3.64 8.31 -7.12
C VAL A 182 2.66 9.46 -6.91
N LEU A 183 2.42 9.84 -5.66
CA LEU A 183 1.52 10.95 -5.31
C LEU A 183 2.04 12.31 -5.78
N SER A 184 3.33 12.45 -6.10
CA SER A 184 3.88 13.66 -6.73
C SER A 184 3.27 13.95 -8.11
N ARG A 185 2.62 12.96 -8.74
CA ARG A 185 1.86 13.12 -10.00
C ARG A 185 0.54 13.88 -9.79
N LEU A 186 0.06 13.98 -8.54
CA LEU A 186 -1.20 14.60 -8.20
C LEU A 186 -0.97 16.00 -7.62
N PRO A 187 -1.36 17.08 -8.32
CA PRO A 187 -1.18 18.45 -7.85
C PRO A 187 -1.87 18.73 -6.51
N ASN A 188 -2.94 17.98 -6.22
CA ASN A 188 -3.73 18.11 -4.99
C ASN A 188 -3.38 17.07 -3.93
N ALA A 189 -2.20 16.43 -4.00
CA ALA A 189 -1.74 15.56 -2.92
C ALA A 189 -1.29 16.40 -1.71
N ARG A 190 -1.64 15.93 -0.52
CA ARG A 190 -1.30 16.56 0.76
C ARG A 190 -0.88 15.50 1.77
N PHE A 191 0.23 15.75 2.45
CA PHE A 191 0.70 14.95 3.57
C PHE A 191 0.42 15.72 4.87
N TYR A 192 -0.39 15.13 5.72
CA TYR A 192 -0.62 15.60 7.09
C TYR A 192 0.24 14.77 8.03
N ILE A 193 1.30 15.38 8.52
CA ILE A 193 2.36 14.69 9.25
C ILE A 193 2.60 15.35 10.61
N THR A 194 2.92 14.53 11.62
CA THR A 194 3.37 15.05 12.91
C THR A 194 4.81 15.58 12.81
N THR A 195 5.22 16.38 13.78
CA THR A 195 6.60 16.90 13.87
C THR A 195 7.63 15.77 13.84
N GLY A 196 7.37 14.64 14.54
CA GLY A 196 8.24 13.47 14.49
C GLY A 196 8.36 12.87 13.08
N ALA A 197 7.23 12.73 12.36
CA ALA A 197 7.24 12.24 10.99
C ALA A 197 7.90 13.21 9.99
N ALA A 198 7.95 14.51 10.32
CA ALA A 198 8.61 15.54 9.51
C ALA A 198 10.13 15.65 9.78
N SER A 199 10.66 14.99 10.82
CA SER A 199 12.05 15.21 11.27
C SER A 199 13.12 14.79 10.23
N GLY A 200 12.78 13.90 9.31
CA GLY A 200 13.64 13.48 8.21
C GLY A 200 13.68 14.42 6.99
N LEU A 201 12.77 15.42 6.93
CA LEU A 201 12.75 16.39 5.83
C LEU A 201 13.96 17.32 5.90
N ARG A 202 14.53 17.66 4.75
CA ARG A 202 15.72 18.56 4.65
C ARG A 202 15.48 19.88 5.34
N GLU A 203 14.31 20.48 5.19
CA GLU A 203 13.95 21.73 5.84
C GLU A 203 13.92 21.56 7.36
N SER A 204 13.37 20.49 7.88
CA SER A 204 13.35 20.19 9.31
C SER A 204 14.75 20.00 9.88
N ILE A 205 15.61 19.28 9.16
CA ILE A 205 17.02 19.07 9.52
C ILE A 205 17.78 20.40 9.50
N TYR A 206 17.60 21.19 8.44
CA TYR A 206 18.21 22.50 8.34
C TYR A 206 17.79 23.41 9.50
N ASN A 207 16.50 23.49 9.78
CA ASN A 207 15.95 24.29 10.88
C ASN A 207 16.45 23.81 12.25
N TYR A 208 16.55 22.49 12.45
CA TYR A 208 17.11 21.92 13.67
C TYR A 208 18.55 22.42 13.90
N TYR A 209 19.40 22.39 12.87
CA TYR A 209 20.81 22.78 13.01
C TYR A 209 21.03 24.32 13.04
N THR A 210 20.15 25.11 12.47
CA THR A 210 20.33 26.57 12.36
C THR A 210 19.53 27.38 13.36
N ALA A 211 18.30 27.00 13.68
CA ALA A 211 17.37 27.80 14.46
C ALA A 211 17.48 27.61 15.98
N THR A 212 18.06 26.50 16.45
CA THR A 212 18.20 26.21 17.87
C THR A 212 19.65 26.33 18.36
N PRO A 213 19.90 26.75 19.61
CA PRO A 213 21.25 26.77 20.16
C PRO A 213 21.92 25.39 20.11
N TRP A 214 23.23 25.38 19.90
CA TRP A 214 24.01 24.17 19.95
C TRP A 214 24.20 23.69 21.40
N ASN A 215 24.00 22.39 21.62
CA ASN A 215 24.25 21.67 22.85
C ASN A 215 24.96 20.34 22.54
N GLN A 216 25.29 19.56 23.56
CA GLN A 216 25.99 18.29 23.38
C GLN A 216 25.19 17.31 22.51
N GLU A 217 23.90 17.15 22.77
CA GLU A 217 23.02 16.25 22.00
C GLU A 217 23.00 16.60 20.50
N LYS A 218 22.91 17.88 20.20
CA LYS A 218 22.93 18.40 18.83
C LYS A 218 24.28 18.15 18.15
N THR A 219 25.37 18.29 18.89
CA THR A 219 26.73 17.99 18.42
C THR A 219 26.89 16.51 18.12
N ASP A 220 26.47 15.64 19.03
CA ASP A 220 26.54 14.18 18.88
C ASP A 220 25.72 13.72 17.67
N ARG A 221 24.50 14.25 17.52
CA ARG A 221 23.66 13.96 16.36
C ARG A 221 24.30 14.43 15.06
N ALA A 222 24.87 15.62 15.00
CA ALA A 222 25.55 16.11 13.81
C ALA A 222 26.74 15.22 13.40
N ILE A 223 27.50 14.69 14.36
CA ILE A 223 28.58 13.75 14.12
C ILE A 223 28.04 12.45 13.52
N ILE A 224 26.97 11.91 14.09
CA ILE A 224 26.32 10.69 13.60
C ILE A 224 25.79 10.89 12.18
N ASP A 225 25.05 11.97 11.92
CA ASP A 225 24.49 12.28 10.61
C ASP A 225 25.59 12.46 9.55
N CYS A 226 26.71 13.09 9.92
CA CYS A 226 27.88 13.20 9.04
C CYS A 226 28.48 11.84 8.70
N LEU A 227 28.63 10.96 9.68
CA LEU A 227 29.20 9.62 9.47
C LEU A 227 28.30 8.74 8.58
N TYR A 228 26.97 8.85 8.71
CA TYR A 228 26.03 8.12 7.85
C TYR A 228 26.04 8.62 6.40
N ASN A 229 26.32 9.89 6.17
CA ASN A 229 26.33 10.48 4.83
C ASN A 229 27.67 10.36 4.09
N ILE A 230 28.72 9.86 4.75
CA ILE A 230 30.05 9.64 4.14
C ILE A 230 30.15 8.23 3.51
N ASN A 231 29.21 7.30 3.80
CA ASN A 231 29.12 5.97 3.22
C ASN A 231 28.04 5.92 2.15
#